data_f27d08dda8c880e601a72cd31edb47dd
#
_entry.id   f27d08dda8c880e601a72cd31edb47dd
#
_cell.length_a   1.000
_cell.length_b   1.000
_cell.length_c   1.000
_cell.angle_alpha   90.00
_cell.angle_beta   90.00
_cell.angle_gamma   90.00
#
_symmetry.space_group_name_H-M   'P 1'
#
loop_
_entity.id
_entity.type
_entity.pdbx_description
1 polymer ?
#
loop_
_entity_poly.entity_id
_entity_poly.type
_entity_poly.pdbx_seq_one_letter_code
_entity_poly.pdbx_strand_id
1 'polypeptide(L)'
;SASEALNKNCGAGELSPTDSWSWEDTRHSEHIMIKSLEKTEPGKIIAAALDGDGDRCLLIESTDKGCRVIDGDEMADHILRGAKGDWTLAASIESDLALSTSLSRLDANVEFIQTAVGDRWLSDALKNSTSNKIGVEDSGHIVLSAPNPNGGRCLVGDGAASLLATLCAMAVSEKPDKFTRGFKKRVSIKDTKRELWDGKNSLAEDVEEIIKSSLGDLQRKKIVGESNLLLLEGKGVSLGIRNSGTQAKTNVSLRVRANVNPEPPLQAMDEVIKFLNKHLV
;
A
#
# COMPACT_ATOMS: atom_id res chain seq x y z
N SER A 1 32.47 -14.25 -1.91
CA SER A 1 32.14 -15.17 -3.00
C SER A 1 30.83 -14.72 -3.65
N ALA A 2 30.57 -15.08 -4.90
CA ALA A 2 29.32 -14.71 -5.61
C ALA A 2 28.05 -15.21 -4.87
N SER A 3 28.16 -16.25 -4.04
CA SER A 3 27.07 -16.81 -3.26
C SER A 3 26.62 -15.92 -2.08
N GLU A 4 27.45 -14.99 -1.62
CA GLU A 4 27.09 -14.08 -0.51
C GLU A 4 26.28 -12.85 -0.98
N ALA A 5 26.29 -12.58 -2.28
CA ALA A 5 25.57 -11.47 -2.88
C ALA A 5 24.17 -11.83 -3.41
N LEU A 6 23.88 -13.14 -3.54
CA LEU A 6 22.57 -13.60 -4.01
C LEU A 6 21.48 -13.30 -2.98
N ASN A 7 20.35 -12.73 -3.43
CA ASN A 7 19.17 -12.39 -2.63
C ASN A 7 19.43 -11.38 -1.50
N LYS A 8 20.44 -10.51 -1.66
CA LYS A 8 20.71 -9.44 -0.71
C LYS A 8 20.53 -8.08 -1.40
N ASN A 9 19.74 -7.22 -0.80
CA ASN A 9 19.46 -5.86 -1.28
C ASN A 9 19.01 -5.83 -2.76
N CYS A 10 18.13 -6.73 -3.18
CA CYS A 10 17.69 -6.84 -4.59
C CYS A 10 16.20 -7.14 -4.77
N GLY A 11 15.45 -7.34 -3.69
CA GLY A 11 14.05 -7.74 -3.72
C GLY A 11 13.06 -6.61 -3.41
N ALA A 12 11.78 -6.85 -3.69
CA ALA A 12 10.71 -5.92 -3.35
C ALA A 12 10.61 -5.64 -1.84
N GLY A 13 11.07 -6.56 -1.01
CA GLY A 13 11.06 -6.41 0.46
C GLY A 13 11.98 -5.30 0.99
N GLU A 14 12.97 -4.88 0.21
CA GLU A 14 13.87 -3.77 0.55
C GLU A 14 13.46 -2.43 -0.06
N LEU A 15 12.37 -2.41 -0.83
CA LEU A 15 11.83 -1.20 -1.46
C LEU A 15 10.60 -0.71 -0.68
N SER A 16 10.47 0.62 -0.58
CA SER A 16 9.24 1.24 -0.08
C SER A 16 8.30 1.60 -1.24
N PRO A 17 6.97 1.47 -1.07
CA PRO A 17 6.00 1.93 -2.06
C PRO A 17 6.16 3.38 -2.51
N THR A 18 6.79 4.21 -1.70
CA THR A 18 6.99 5.65 -1.96
C THR A 18 8.40 6.01 -2.43
N ASP A 19 9.25 5.02 -2.62
CA ASP A 19 10.64 5.29 -3.01
C ASP A 19 10.77 5.89 -4.41
N SER A 20 11.69 6.83 -4.50
CA SER A 20 12.11 7.46 -5.76
C SER A 20 13.56 7.91 -5.65
N TRP A 21 14.27 7.89 -6.76
CA TRP A 21 15.69 8.26 -6.84
C TRP A 21 15.91 9.20 -8.01
N SER A 22 16.80 10.18 -7.85
CA SER A 22 17.40 10.85 -9.00
C SER A 22 18.36 9.89 -9.72
N TRP A 23 18.68 10.16 -11.00
CA TRP A 23 19.67 9.34 -11.73
C TRP A 23 21.08 9.39 -11.10
N GLU A 24 21.36 10.38 -10.27
CA GLU A 24 22.59 10.44 -9.48
C GLU A 24 22.49 9.50 -8.26
N ASP A 25 21.37 9.56 -7.52
CA ASP A 25 21.15 8.76 -6.31
C ASP A 25 21.08 7.26 -6.64
N THR A 26 20.61 6.83 -7.81
CA THR A 26 20.59 5.41 -8.18
C THR A 26 21.98 4.79 -8.10
N ARG A 27 23.02 5.52 -8.49
CA ARG A 27 24.41 5.04 -8.49
C ARG A 27 24.95 4.75 -7.09
N HIS A 28 24.37 5.41 -6.08
CA HIS A 28 24.75 5.29 -4.68
C HIS A 28 23.81 4.38 -3.88
N SER A 29 22.77 3.83 -4.53
CA SER A 29 21.82 2.92 -3.88
C SER A 29 22.49 1.66 -3.38
N GLU A 30 22.11 1.21 -2.19
CA GLU A 30 22.50 -0.10 -1.68
C GLU A 30 21.72 -1.24 -2.35
N HIS A 31 20.55 -0.93 -2.92
CA HIS A 31 19.73 -1.89 -3.66
C HIS A 31 20.37 -2.18 -5.03
N ILE A 32 20.79 -3.41 -5.24
CA ILE A 32 21.61 -3.81 -6.39
C ILE A 32 20.90 -3.53 -7.72
N MET A 33 19.58 -3.83 -7.81
CA MET A 33 18.80 -3.55 -9.01
C MET A 33 18.75 -2.05 -9.29
N ILE A 34 18.43 -1.21 -8.30
CA ILE A 34 18.35 0.25 -8.47
C ILE A 34 19.70 0.81 -8.92
N LYS A 35 20.79 0.33 -8.31
CA LYS A 35 22.16 0.73 -8.68
C LYS A 35 22.54 0.40 -10.13
N SER A 36 21.94 -0.65 -10.70
CA SER A 36 22.21 -1.07 -12.08
C SER A 36 21.37 -0.36 -13.14
N LEU A 37 20.39 0.49 -12.73
CA LEU A 37 19.52 1.17 -13.67
C LEU A 37 20.24 2.27 -14.43
N GLU A 38 19.94 2.35 -15.71
CA GLU A 38 20.44 3.39 -16.61
C GLU A 38 19.31 4.34 -17.01
N LYS A 39 19.68 5.60 -17.27
CA LYS A 39 18.74 6.63 -17.71
C LYS A 39 18.08 6.21 -19.02
N THR A 40 16.77 6.27 -19.04
CA THR A 40 15.95 5.99 -20.23
C THR A 40 14.79 6.98 -20.35
N GLU A 41 13.98 6.84 -21.39
CA GLU A 41 12.81 7.70 -21.62
C GLU A 41 11.84 7.64 -20.45
N PRO A 42 11.28 8.77 -20.00
CA PRO A 42 10.27 8.80 -18.95
C PRO A 42 9.03 7.98 -19.27
N GLY A 43 8.42 7.39 -18.25
CA GLY A 43 7.20 6.58 -18.38
C GLY A 43 7.43 5.14 -18.81
N LYS A 44 8.68 4.69 -18.94
CA LYS A 44 9.00 3.29 -19.23
C LYS A 44 9.14 2.49 -17.94
N ILE A 45 8.59 1.29 -17.92
CA ILE A 45 8.91 0.29 -16.90
C ILE A 45 10.29 -0.28 -17.24
N ILE A 46 11.23 -0.10 -16.34
CA ILE A 46 12.65 -0.42 -16.55
C ILE A 46 13.14 -1.57 -15.68
N ALA A 47 12.40 -1.91 -14.64
CA ALA A 47 12.71 -3.06 -13.80
C ALA A 47 11.46 -3.54 -13.05
N ALA A 48 11.56 -4.76 -12.52
CA ALA A 48 10.62 -5.35 -11.58
C ALA A 48 11.38 -6.11 -10.51
N ALA A 49 10.92 -6.01 -9.26
CA ALA A 49 11.48 -6.75 -8.13
C ALA A 49 10.40 -7.65 -7.53
N LEU A 50 10.74 -8.92 -7.33
CA LEU A 50 9.98 -9.86 -6.51
C LEU A 50 10.57 -9.89 -5.10
N ASP A 51 9.79 -10.25 -4.11
CA ASP A 51 10.32 -10.50 -2.77
C ASP A 51 10.82 -11.95 -2.58
N GLY A 52 11.16 -12.33 -1.35
CA GLY A 52 11.90 -13.57 -1.09
C GLY A 52 11.15 -14.86 -1.40
N ASP A 53 9.83 -14.87 -1.27
CA ASP A 53 8.94 -16.00 -1.59
C ASP A 53 8.14 -15.77 -2.89
N GLY A 54 8.30 -14.60 -3.52
CA GLY A 54 7.79 -14.31 -4.85
C GLY A 54 6.30 -13.96 -4.91
N ASP A 55 5.65 -13.70 -3.78
CA ASP A 55 4.24 -13.38 -3.71
C ASP A 55 3.94 -11.88 -3.93
N ARG A 56 4.97 -11.02 -3.81
CA ARG A 56 4.93 -9.58 -4.08
C ARG A 56 5.74 -9.19 -5.30
N CYS A 57 5.29 -8.15 -5.98
CA CYS A 57 6.01 -7.51 -7.07
C CYS A 57 5.90 -6.00 -6.98
N LEU A 58 7.03 -5.30 -7.13
CA LEU A 58 7.07 -3.84 -7.33
C LEU A 58 7.75 -3.56 -8.66
N LEU A 59 7.22 -2.55 -9.39
CA LEU A 59 7.79 -2.12 -10.65
C LEU A 59 8.59 -0.84 -10.46
N ILE A 60 9.54 -0.59 -11.35
CA ILE A 60 10.28 0.66 -11.40
C ILE A 60 9.99 1.36 -12.73
N GLU A 61 9.50 2.57 -12.64
CA GLU A 61 9.24 3.46 -13.77
C GLU A 61 10.31 4.55 -13.86
N SER A 62 10.79 4.81 -15.07
CA SER A 62 11.66 5.96 -15.33
C SER A 62 10.86 7.27 -15.30
N THR A 63 11.49 8.33 -14.84
CA THR A 63 10.97 9.70 -14.82
C THR A 63 11.96 10.67 -15.47
N ASP A 64 11.57 11.90 -15.73
CA ASP A 64 12.47 12.92 -16.27
C ASP A 64 13.74 13.09 -15.43
N LYS A 65 13.64 12.96 -14.11
CA LYS A 65 14.72 13.23 -13.15
C LYS A 65 15.39 11.99 -12.60
N GLY A 66 14.79 10.80 -12.77
CA GLY A 66 15.26 9.58 -12.15
C GLY A 66 14.35 8.40 -12.37
N CYS A 67 14.08 7.64 -11.31
CA CYS A 67 13.10 6.55 -11.31
C CYS A 67 12.31 6.52 -10.01
N ARG A 68 11.17 5.82 -10.04
CA ARG A 68 10.28 5.67 -8.88
C ARG A 68 9.68 4.27 -8.81
N VAL A 69 9.24 3.87 -7.64
CA VAL A 69 8.45 2.66 -7.46
C VAL A 69 7.03 2.89 -8.00
N ILE A 70 6.53 1.93 -8.78
CA ILE A 70 5.11 1.68 -8.98
C ILE A 70 4.72 0.61 -7.97
N ASP A 71 3.90 1.00 -7.00
CA ASP A 71 3.46 0.13 -5.93
C ASP A 71 2.24 -0.73 -6.32
N GLY A 72 1.81 -1.61 -5.40
CA GLY A 72 0.67 -2.48 -5.65
C GLY A 72 -0.63 -1.72 -5.95
N ASP A 73 -0.84 -0.57 -5.31
CA ASP A 73 -2.03 0.27 -5.56
C ASP A 73 -2.07 0.77 -7.01
N GLU A 74 -0.94 1.25 -7.52
CA GLU A 74 -0.83 1.73 -8.89
C GLU A 74 -0.88 0.57 -9.90
N MET A 75 -0.31 -0.59 -9.56
CA MET A 75 -0.44 -1.81 -10.37
C MET A 75 -1.91 -2.25 -10.48
N ALA A 76 -2.65 -2.26 -9.36
CA ALA A 76 -4.09 -2.57 -9.37
C ALA A 76 -4.90 -1.55 -10.19
N ASP A 77 -4.55 -0.27 -10.10
CA ASP A 77 -5.15 0.77 -10.94
C ASP A 77 -4.91 0.51 -12.44
N HIS A 78 -3.70 0.13 -12.83
CA HIS A 78 -3.39 -0.24 -14.21
C HIS A 78 -4.24 -1.43 -14.68
N ILE A 79 -4.36 -2.47 -13.86
CA ILE A 79 -5.19 -3.65 -14.19
C ILE A 79 -6.65 -3.25 -14.38
N LEU A 80 -7.21 -2.45 -13.46
CA LEU A 80 -8.61 -2.03 -13.49
C LEU A 80 -8.90 -1.04 -14.63
N ARG A 81 -7.94 -0.24 -15.08
CA ARG A 81 -8.12 0.63 -16.26
C ARG A 81 -8.31 -0.14 -17.55
N GLY A 82 -7.74 -1.33 -17.66
CA GLY A 82 -7.94 -2.23 -18.79
C GLY A 82 -9.16 -3.17 -18.61
N ALA A 83 -9.83 -3.13 -17.46
CA ALA A 83 -10.91 -4.04 -17.10
C ALA A 83 -12.28 -3.55 -17.62
N LYS A 84 -13.21 -4.51 -17.77
CA LYS A 84 -14.62 -4.28 -18.09
C LYS A 84 -15.52 -5.15 -17.21
N GLY A 85 -16.79 -4.76 -17.09
CA GLY A 85 -17.79 -5.49 -16.30
C GLY A 85 -17.65 -5.26 -14.81
N ASP A 86 -18.16 -6.19 -14.02
CA ASP A 86 -18.23 -6.07 -12.56
C ASP A 86 -16.97 -6.63 -11.90
N TRP A 87 -16.42 -5.85 -10.98
CA TRP A 87 -15.23 -6.18 -10.19
C TRP A 87 -15.43 -5.89 -8.71
N THR A 88 -14.82 -6.70 -7.86
CA THR A 88 -14.63 -6.40 -6.44
C THR A 88 -13.14 -6.16 -6.19
N LEU A 89 -12.83 -4.96 -5.69
CA LEU A 89 -11.50 -4.55 -5.27
C LEU A 89 -11.44 -4.57 -3.75
N ALA A 90 -10.64 -5.47 -3.19
CA ALA A 90 -10.27 -5.44 -1.78
C ALA A 90 -8.90 -4.75 -1.61
N ALA A 91 -8.80 -3.76 -0.75
CA ALA A 91 -7.53 -3.07 -0.49
C ALA A 91 -7.30 -2.89 1.01
N SER A 92 -6.03 -3.00 1.42
CA SER A 92 -5.67 -2.87 2.83
C SER A 92 -5.84 -1.42 3.32
N ILE A 93 -5.93 -1.26 4.64
CA ILE A 93 -5.98 0.06 5.30
C ILE A 93 -4.70 0.89 5.09
N GLU A 94 -3.70 0.35 4.43
CA GLU A 94 -2.45 1.05 4.10
C GLU A 94 -2.39 1.49 2.63
N SER A 95 -3.35 1.06 1.80
CA SER A 95 -3.47 1.45 0.40
C SER A 95 -3.81 2.93 0.22
N ASP A 96 -3.39 3.52 -0.89
CA ASP A 96 -3.64 4.93 -1.21
C ASP A 96 -5.14 5.25 -1.26
N LEU A 97 -5.54 6.38 -0.67
CA LEU A 97 -6.94 6.84 -0.73
C LEU A 97 -7.42 7.13 -2.16
N ALA A 98 -6.51 7.41 -3.09
CA ALA A 98 -6.84 7.61 -4.49
C ALA A 98 -7.44 6.34 -5.11
N LEU A 99 -6.99 5.17 -4.69
CA LEU A 99 -7.46 3.89 -5.23
C LEU A 99 -8.98 3.72 -5.04
N SER A 100 -9.51 4.04 -3.86
CA SER A 100 -10.94 3.95 -3.56
C SER A 100 -11.77 5.11 -4.11
N THR A 101 -11.16 6.27 -4.34
CA THR A 101 -11.90 7.50 -4.64
C THR A 101 -11.94 7.86 -6.11
N SER A 102 -11.17 7.17 -6.95
CA SER A 102 -11.11 7.42 -8.38
C SER A 102 -11.75 6.31 -9.24
N LEU A 103 -12.51 5.40 -8.63
CA LEU A 103 -13.09 4.24 -9.33
C LEU A 103 -14.12 4.64 -10.39
N SER A 104 -14.84 5.74 -10.19
CA SER A 104 -15.87 6.24 -11.15
C SER A 104 -15.32 6.64 -12.51
N ARG A 105 -14.01 6.81 -12.66
CA ARG A 105 -13.35 7.10 -13.95
C ARG A 105 -13.15 5.85 -14.82
N LEU A 106 -13.30 4.65 -14.23
CA LEU A 106 -13.06 3.37 -14.90
C LEU A 106 -14.29 2.94 -15.70
N ASP A 107 -14.08 2.11 -16.73
CA ASP A 107 -15.18 1.48 -17.47
C ASP A 107 -15.76 0.28 -16.71
N ALA A 108 -14.98 -0.32 -15.84
CA ALA A 108 -15.45 -1.38 -14.95
C ALA A 108 -16.31 -0.80 -13.83
N ASN A 109 -17.36 -1.52 -13.46
CA ASN A 109 -18.12 -1.25 -12.24
C ASN A 109 -17.40 -1.90 -11.06
N VAL A 110 -16.76 -1.11 -10.19
CA VAL A 110 -15.90 -1.61 -9.12
C VAL A 110 -16.51 -1.38 -7.75
N GLU A 111 -16.85 -2.48 -7.06
CA GLU A 111 -17.17 -2.47 -5.63
C GLU A 111 -15.85 -2.44 -4.83
N PHE A 112 -15.74 -1.52 -3.86
CA PHE A 112 -14.55 -1.36 -3.02
C PHE A 112 -14.77 -1.89 -1.60
N ILE A 113 -13.86 -2.73 -1.12
CA ILE A 113 -13.85 -3.26 0.24
C ILE A 113 -12.50 -2.93 0.90
N GLN A 114 -12.56 -2.20 2.03
CA GLN A 114 -11.37 -1.94 2.85
C GLN A 114 -11.12 -3.09 3.82
N THR A 115 -9.88 -3.59 3.88
CA THR A 115 -9.51 -4.76 4.70
C THR A 115 -8.41 -4.45 5.71
N ALA A 116 -8.22 -5.35 6.67
CA ALA A 116 -7.01 -5.42 7.46
C ALA A 116 -5.79 -5.73 6.57
N VAL A 117 -4.59 -5.51 7.10
CA VAL A 117 -3.33 -5.83 6.42
C VAL A 117 -3.08 -7.34 6.45
N GLY A 118 -2.68 -7.89 5.30
CA GLY A 118 -2.34 -9.29 5.09
C GLY A 118 -3.24 -9.97 4.05
N ASP A 119 -2.63 -10.83 3.22
CA ASP A 119 -3.25 -11.53 2.10
C ASP A 119 -4.51 -12.29 2.45
N ARG A 120 -4.53 -12.93 3.63
CA ARG A 120 -5.69 -13.65 4.14
C ARG A 120 -6.94 -12.77 4.24
N TRP A 121 -6.78 -11.47 4.55
CA TRP A 121 -7.90 -10.56 4.68
C TRP A 121 -8.40 -10.08 3.32
N LEU A 122 -7.50 -9.93 2.35
CA LEU A 122 -7.85 -9.69 0.96
C LEU A 122 -8.66 -10.87 0.41
N SER A 123 -8.15 -12.08 0.59
CA SER A 123 -8.80 -13.32 0.14
C SER A 123 -10.13 -13.55 0.84
N ASP A 124 -10.23 -13.28 2.16
CA ASP A 124 -11.47 -13.41 2.92
C ASP A 124 -12.56 -12.44 2.42
N ALA A 125 -12.19 -11.20 2.15
CA ALA A 125 -13.12 -10.21 1.60
C ALA A 125 -13.63 -10.57 0.21
N LEU A 126 -12.80 -11.23 -0.61
CA LEU A 126 -13.10 -11.58 -2.00
C LEU A 126 -13.80 -12.94 -2.17
N LYS A 127 -13.72 -13.84 -1.19
CA LYS A 127 -14.14 -15.26 -1.36
C LYS A 127 -15.58 -15.43 -1.84
N ASN A 128 -16.50 -14.61 -1.36
CA ASN A 128 -17.93 -14.69 -1.65
C ASN A 128 -18.39 -13.80 -2.82
N SER A 129 -17.52 -12.96 -3.38
CA SER A 129 -17.89 -12.13 -4.53
C SER A 129 -18.15 -13.02 -5.75
N THR A 130 -19.16 -12.67 -6.55
CA THR A 130 -19.50 -13.33 -7.83
C THR A 130 -18.87 -12.60 -9.02
N SER A 131 -18.37 -11.38 -8.83
CA SER A 131 -17.70 -10.55 -9.84
C SER A 131 -16.23 -10.97 -10.03
N ASN A 132 -15.54 -10.35 -10.98
CA ASN A 132 -14.08 -10.45 -11.06
C ASN A 132 -13.45 -9.87 -9.78
N LYS A 133 -12.30 -10.38 -9.40
CA LYS A 133 -11.71 -10.15 -8.08
C LYS A 133 -10.29 -9.68 -8.18
N ILE A 134 -9.97 -8.64 -7.42
CA ILE A 134 -8.60 -8.18 -7.20
C ILE A 134 -8.44 -7.74 -5.74
N GLY A 135 -7.42 -8.25 -5.08
CA GLY A 135 -6.99 -7.81 -3.76
C GLY A 135 -5.64 -7.12 -3.85
N VAL A 136 -5.38 -6.07 -3.06
CA VAL A 136 -4.14 -5.31 -3.17
C VAL A 136 -3.64 -4.79 -1.83
N GLU A 137 -2.32 -4.81 -1.69
CA GLU A 137 -1.55 -4.03 -0.73
C GLU A 137 -0.52 -3.18 -1.46
N ASP A 138 -0.23 -2.01 -0.94
CA ASP A 138 0.78 -1.10 -1.49
C ASP A 138 2.18 -1.72 -1.55
N SER A 139 2.44 -2.74 -0.75
CA SER A 139 3.69 -3.52 -0.76
C SER A 139 3.92 -4.33 -2.05
N GLY A 140 2.96 -4.32 -2.99
CA GLY A 140 3.02 -5.11 -4.23
C GLY A 140 2.41 -6.50 -4.12
N HIS A 141 1.76 -6.83 -3.00
CA HIS A 141 0.99 -8.06 -2.88
C HIS A 141 -0.36 -7.90 -3.56
N ILE A 142 -0.55 -8.61 -4.66
CA ILE A 142 -1.80 -8.59 -5.44
C ILE A 142 -2.39 -9.98 -5.49
N VAL A 143 -3.61 -10.12 -4.98
CA VAL A 143 -4.39 -11.35 -5.02
C VAL A 143 -5.29 -11.34 -6.25
N LEU A 144 -5.13 -12.33 -7.11
CA LEU A 144 -5.94 -12.54 -8.31
C LEU A 144 -6.66 -13.90 -8.24
N SER A 145 -7.76 -14.00 -8.99
CA SER A 145 -8.46 -15.27 -9.14
C SER A 145 -7.79 -16.12 -10.21
N ALA A 146 -7.23 -17.26 -9.83
CA ALA A 146 -6.54 -18.20 -10.70
C ALA A 146 -7.29 -19.55 -10.81
N PRO A 147 -7.11 -20.30 -11.92
CA PRO A 147 -7.60 -21.68 -12.01
C PRO A 147 -6.96 -22.56 -10.94
N ASN A 148 -7.76 -23.39 -10.28
CA ASN A 148 -7.24 -24.41 -9.35
C ASN A 148 -7.01 -25.72 -10.12
N PRO A 149 -5.84 -26.36 -10.01
CA PRO A 149 -5.55 -27.63 -10.67
C PRO A 149 -6.57 -28.74 -10.36
N ASN A 150 -7.18 -28.71 -9.18
CA ASN A 150 -8.21 -29.67 -8.75
C ASN A 150 -9.65 -29.25 -9.14
N GLY A 151 -9.79 -28.27 -10.02
CA GLY A 151 -11.08 -27.73 -10.46
C GLY A 151 -11.51 -26.48 -9.68
N GLY A 152 -12.30 -25.62 -10.32
CA GLY A 152 -12.73 -24.35 -9.76
C GLY A 152 -11.65 -23.26 -9.85
N ARG A 153 -11.73 -22.28 -8.95
CA ARG A 153 -10.81 -21.15 -8.88
C ARG A 153 -10.32 -20.94 -7.44
N CYS A 154 -9.11 -20.46 -7.32
CA CYS A 154 -8.53 -20.02 -6.04
C CYS A 154 -8.15 -18.54 -6.09
N LEU A 155 -7.95 -17.95 -4.93
CA LEU A 155 -7.39 -16.60 -4.75
C LEU A 155 -5.91 -16.77 -4.40
N VAL A 156 -5.04 -16.17 -5.20
CA VAL A 156 -3.59 -16.36 -5.10
C VAL A 156 -2.89 -15.02 -5.17
N GLY A 157 -1.99 -14.76 -4.22
CA GLY A 157 -0.94 -13.76 -4.33
C GLY A 157 0.24 -14.38 -5.08
N ASP A 158 0.59 -13.83 -6.23
CA ASP A 158 1.70 -14.28 -7.08
C ASP A 158 2.31 -13.05 -7.77
N GLY A 159 3.54 -12.73 -7.40
CA GLY A 159 4.22 -11.55 -7.91
C GLY A 159 4.49 -11.62 -9.42
N ALA A 160 4.79 -12.80 -9.96
CA ALA A 160 5.01 -12.97 -11.39
C ALA A 160 3.70 -12.82 -12.19
N ALA A 161 2.60 -13.40 -11.69
CA ALA A 161 1.29 -13.24 -12.29
C ALA A 161 0.83 -11.78 -12.23
N SER A 162 1.07 -11.09 -11.11
CA SER A 162 0.77 -9.67 -10.92
C SER A 162 1.55 -8.77 -11.88
N LEU A 163 2.84 -9.07 -12.07
CA LEU A 163 3.69 -8.39 -13.06
C LEU A 163 3.10 -8.53 -14.47
N LEU A 164 2.82 -9.76 -14.90
CA LEU A 164 2.29 -10.02 -16.25
C LEU A 164 0.92 -9.37 -16.45
N ALA A 165 0.02 -9.49 -15.47
CA ALA A 165 -1.29 -8.86 -15.53
C ALA A 165 -1.20 -7.33 -15.68
N THR A 166 -0.30 -6.71 -14.92
CA THR A 166 -0.07 -5.26 -14.98
C THR A 166 0.49 -4.85 -16.33
N LEU A 167 1.54 -5.51 -16.83
CA LEU A 167 2.15 -5.19 -18.12
C LEU A 167 1.16 -5.39 -19.30
N CYS A 168 0.38 -6.48 -19.26
CA CYS A 168 -0.68 -6.71 -20.25
C CYS A 168 -1.74 -5.60 -20.19
N ALA A 169 -2.19 -5.20 -19.02
CA ALA A 169 -3.15 -4.13 -18.85
C ALA A 169 -2.61 -2.78 -19.37
N MET A 170 -1.35 -2.47 -19.06
CA MET A 170 -0.68 -1.26 -19.59
C MET A 170 -0.58 -1.27 -21.11
N ALA A 171 -0.33 -2.42 -21.74
CA ALA A 171 -0.17 -2.56 -23.17
C ALA A 171 -1.50 -2.40 -23.93
N VAL A 172 -2.63 -2.76 -23.32
CA VAL A 172 -3.96 -2.72 -23.99
C VAL A 172 -4.81 -1.54 -23.54
N SER A 173 -4.43 -0.82 -22.49
CA SER A 173 -5.19 0.33 -22.00
C SER A 173 -4.98 1.52 -22.91
N GLU A 174 -6.05 1.97 -23.54
CA GLU A 174 -6.06 3.21 -24.35
C GLU A 174 -6.26 4.45 -23.47
N LYS A 175 -6.52 4.29 -22.18
CA LYS A 175 -6.79 5.40 -21.26
C LYS A 175 -5.50 5.97 -20.68
N PRO A 176 -5.18 7.23 -20.99
CA PRO A 176 -3.99 7.89 -20.44
C PRO A 176 -4.16 8.29 -18.98
N ASP A 177 -5.41 8.43 -18.50
CA ASP A 177 -5.70 8.88 -17.16
C ASP A 177 -5.44 7.78 -16.12
N LYS A 178 -4.64 8.10 -15.15
CA LYS A 178 -4.40 7.28 -13.96
C LYS A 178 -4.79 8.08 -12.70
N PHE A 179 -5.00 7.42 -11.58
CA PHE A 179 -5.27 8.19 -10.39
C PHE A 179 -4.04 9.01 -9.98
N THR A 180 -4.29 10.17 -9.40
CA THR A 180 -3.22 10.99 -8.83
C THR A 180 -2.95 10.49 -7.42
N ARG A 181 -1.75 10.00 -7.16
CA ARG A 181 -1.31 9.53 -5.84
C ARG A 181 -1.51 10.59 -4.78
N GLY A 182 -2.02 10.18 -3.66
CA GLY A 182 -2.06 10.95 -2.43
C GLY A 182 -0.71 10.96 -1.70
N PHE A 183 -0.69 11.60 -0.56
CA PHE A 183 0.45 11.56 0.34
C PHE A 183 0.28 10.39 1.31
N LYS A 184 1.34 9.60 1.51
CA LYS A 184 1.41 8.52 2.50
C LYS A 184 2.66 8.66 3.36
N LYS A 185 2.54 8.46 4.67
CA LYS A 185 3.67 8.35 5.60
C LYS A 185 3.37 7.28 6.64
N ARG A 186 4.34 6.43 6.91
CA ARG A 186 4.27 5.41 7.97
C ARG A 186 5.48 5.55 8.88
N VAL A 187 5.25 5.54 10.19
CA VAL A 187 6.27 5.54 11.21
C VAL A 187 6.04 4.38 12.16
N SER A 188 7.09 3.62 12.44
CA SER A 188 7.08 2.55 13.44
C SER A 188 7.79 3.02 14.70
N ILE A 189 7.04 3.09 15.81
CA ILE A 189 7.59 3.30 17.15
C ILE A 189 8.05 1.93 17.64
N LYS A 190 9.36 1.79 17.85
CA LYS A 190 9.98 0.52 18.29
C LYS A 190 9.94 0.39 19.81
N ASP A 191 10.14 -0.83 20.27
CA ASP A 191 10.25 -1.19 21.70
C ASP A 191 9.03 -0.80 22.55
N THR A 192 7.85 -0.78 21.91
CA THR A 192 6.60 -0.41 22.60
C THR A 192 6.06 -1.54 23.44
N LYS A 193 5.54 -1.20 24.62
CA LYS A 193 4.75 -2.08 25.50
C LYS A 193 3.37 -2.28 24.91
N ARG A 194 3.22 -3.33 24.09
CA ARG A 194 2.02 -3.59 23.28
C ARG A 194 0.74 -3.73 24.08
N GLU A 195 0.83 -4.22 25.32
CA GLU A 195 -0.28 -4.38 26.26
C GLU A 195 -0.92 -3.06 26.69
N LEU A 196 -0.20 -1.94 26.55
CA LEU A 196 -0.71 -0.60 26.87
C LEU A 196 -1.57 0.01 25.75
N TRP A 197 -1.66 -0.64 24.57
CA TRP A 197 -2.41 -0.14 23.42
C TRP A 197 -3.37 -1.21 22.87
N ASP A 198 -4.66 -0.94 22.93
CA ASP A 198 -5.71 -1.78 22.34
C ASP A 198 -6.57 -1.06 21.28
N GLY A 199 -6.25 0.21 20.99
CA GLY A 199 -6.99 1.04 20.05
C GLY A 199 -8.33 1.58 20.56
N LYS A 200 -8.66 1.35 21.85
CA LYS A 200 -9.97 1.70 22.44
C LYS A 200 -9.87 2.22 23.89
N ASN A 201 -8.74 2.04 24.53
CA ASN A 201 -8.49 2.45 25.92
C ASN A 201 -8.33 3.99 26.03
N SER A 202 -8.08 4.48 27.25
CA SER A 202 -7.89 5.91 27.50
C SER A 202 -6.79 6.54 26.65
N LEU A 203 -5.68 5.82 26.39
CA LEU A 203 -4.64 6.33 25.48
C LEU A 203 -5.14 6.53 24.05
N ALA A 204 -6.04 5.65 23.58
CA ALA A 204 -6.64 5.82 22.26
C ALA A 204 -7.64 6.99 22.23
N GLU A 205 -8.33 7.28 23.35
CA GLU A 205 -9.19 8.46 23.49
C GLU A 205 -8.37 9.75 23.50
N ASP A 206 -7.27 9.79 24.25
CA ASP A 206 -6.34 10.93 24.26
C ASP A 206 -5.75 11.21 22.87
N VAL A 207 -5.36 10.16 22.14
CA VAL A 207 -4.89 10.27 20.76
C VAL A 207 -5.98 10.81 19.83
N GLU A 208 -7.22 10.34 19.99
CA GLU A 208 -8.34 10.84 19.20
C GLU A 208 -8.60 12.32 19.46
N GLU A 209 -8.47 12.80 20.71
CA GLU A 209 -8.59 14.22 21.05
C GLU A 209 -7.46 15.07 20.44
N ILE A 210 -6.21 14.58 20.47
CA ILE A 210 -5.09 15.26 19.77
C ILE A 210 -5.41 15.44 18.29
N ILE A 211 -5.90 14.39 17.64
CA ILE A 211 -6.22 14.43 16.21
C ILE A 211 -7.41 15.35 15.94
N LYS A 212 -8.45 15.30 16.76
CA LYS A 212 -9.64 16.15 16.62
C LYS A 212 -9.33 17.63 16.81
N SER A 213 -8.46 17.98 17.74
CA SER A 213 -8.05 19.36 17.99
C SER A 213 -7.35 19.99 16.77
N SER A 214 -6.60 19.18 16.01
CA SER A 214 -5.82 19.63 14.85
C SER A 214 -6.59 19.54 13.53
N LEU A 215 -7.40 18.49 13.33
CA LEU A 215 -8.04 18.16 12.05
C LEU A 215 -9.57 18.27 12.07
N GLY A 216 -10.15 18.50 13.25
CA GLY A 216 -11.60 18.45 13.48
C GLY A 216 -12.13 17.02 13.47
N ASP A 217 -13.45 16.88 13.41
CA ASP A 217 -14.09 15.57 13.54
C ASP A 217 -13.77 14.65 12.36
N LEU A 218 -13.07 13.58 12.68
CA LEU A 218 -12.88 12.39 11.84
C LEU A 218 -13.70 11.24 12.42
N GLN A 219 -14.17 10.35 11.57
CA GLN A 219 -14.97 9.20 11.98
C GLN A 219 -14.09 8.01 12.32
N ARG A 220 -14.31 7.39 13.47
CA ARG A 220 -13.68 6.12 13.84
C ARG A 220 -14.25 5.00 12.97
N LYS A 221 -13.37 4.30 12.27
CA LYS A 221 -13.69 3.13 11.43
C LYS A 221 -13.29 1.84 12.13
N LYS A 222 -14.12 0.81 11.99
CA LYS A 222 -13.81 -0.56 12.43
C LYS A 222 -13.47 -1.41 11.24
N ILE A 223 -12.37 -2.14 11.32
CA ILE A 223 -11.90 -3.06 10.28
C ILE A 223 -11.90 -4.48 10.85
N VAL A 224 -12.53 -5.38 10.15
CA VAL A 224 -12.55 -6.80 10.54
C VAL A 224 -11.12 -7.35 10.51
N GLY A 225 -10.70 -8.01 11.60
CA GLY A 225 -9.33 -8.53 11.73
C GLY A 225 -8.34 -7.60 12.42
N GLU A 226 -8.68 -6.33 12.64
CA GLU A 226 -7.83 -5.37 13.36
C GLU A 226 -8.42 -5.03 14.73
N SER A 227 -8.05 -5.83 15.74
CA SER A 227 -8.57 -5.66 17.12
C SER A 227 -7.98 -4.47 17.85
N ASN A 228 -6.71 -4.13 17.56
CA ASN A 228 -5.92 -3.11 18.26
C ASN A 228 -5.67 -1.86 17.39
N LEU A 229 -6.61 -1.57 16.47
CA LEU A 229 -6.54 -0.45 15.55
C LEU A 229 -7.42 0.70 16.05
N LEU A 230 -6.83 1.89 16.14
CA LEU A 230 -7.55 3.16 16.05
C LEU A 230 -7.40 3.68 14.64
N LEU A 231 -8.50 3.74 13.87
CA LEU A 231 -8.53 4.29 12.51
C LEU A 231 -9.52 5.43 12.45
N LEU A 232 -9.04 6.62 12.15
CA LEU A 232 -9.84 7.85 12.01
C LEU A 232 -9.80 8.32 10.56
N GLU A 233 -10.96 8.48 9.95
CA GLU A 233 -11.09 8.85 8.53
C GLU A 233 -12.11 9.98 8.33
N GLY A 234 -11.80 10.88 7.42
CA GLY A 234 -12.68 11.96 7.01
C GLY A 234 -11.95 13.07 6.26
N LYS A 235 -12.67 13.89 5.52
CA LYS A 235 -12.14 15.09 4.83
C LYS A 235 -10.91 14.80 3.94
N GLY A 236 -10.79 13.58 3.40
CA GLY A 236 -9.65 13.18 2.58
C GLY A 236 -8.39 12.82 3.36
N VAL A 237 -8.52 12.58 4.66
CA VAL A 237 -7.44 12.14 5.57
C VAL A 237 -7.81 10.81 6.20
N SER A 238 -6.85 9.94 6.38
CA SER A 238 -6.95 8.70 7.15
C SER A 238 -5.72 8.58 8.03
N LEU A 239 -5.90 8.43 9.33
CA LEU A 239 -4.85 8.24 10.31
C LEU A 239 -5.12 6.98 11.12
N GLY A 240 -4.18 6.01 11.05
CA GLY A 240 -4.29 4.71 11.68
C GLY A 240 -3.15 4.45 12.67
N ILE A 241 -3.48 3.96 13.87
CA ILE A 241 -2.51 3.54 14.87
C ILE A 241 -2.81 2.09 15.25
N ARG A 242 -1.83 1.20 15.10
CA ARG A 242 -1.98 -0.21 15.43
C ARG A 242 -0.71 -0.85 15.95
N ASN A 243 -0.83 -1.82 16.82
CA ASN A 243 0.28 -2.69 17.20
C ASN A 243 0.66 -3.64 16.07
N SER A 244 1.95 -3.92 15.93
CA SER A 244 2.42 -5.04 15.10
C SER A 244 1.95 -6.36 15.69
N GLY A 245 1.51 -7.29 14.82
CA GLY A 245 1.11 -8.63 15.25
C GLY A 245 2.26 -9.47 15.83
N THR A 246 3.49 -9.22 15.40
CA THR A 246 4.66 -10.09 15.66
C THR A 246 5.80 -9.42 16.42
N GLN A 247 5.90 -8.10 16.40
CA GLN A 247 7.04 -7.35 16.95
C GLN A 247 6.61 -6.34 18.00
N ALA A 248 7.50 -5.99 18.93
CA ALA A 248 7.30 -4.93 19.92
C ALA A 248 7.39 -3.56 19.25
N LYS A 249 6.38 -3.22 18.43
CA LYS A 249 6.26 -1.93 17.76
C LYS A 249 4.81 -1.53 17.54
N THR A 250 4.57 -0.23 17.54
CA THR A 250 3.29 0.40 17.19
C THR A 250 3.49 1.21 15.92
N ASN A 251 2.67 0.96 14.91
CA ASN A 251 2.71 1.66 13.64
C ASN A 251 1.71 2.82 13.65
N VAL A 252 2.16 3.99 13.21
CA VAL A 252 1.32 5.16 12.93
C VAL A 252 1.36 5.38 11.43
N SER A 253 0.22 5.36 10.75
CA SER A 253 0.09 5.52 9.32
C SER A 253 -0.81 6.70 8.98
N LEU A 254 -0.36 7.55 8.09
CA LEU A 254 -1.10 8.69 7.56
C LEU A 254 -1.28 8.53 6.05
N ARG A 255 -2.51 8.75 5.58
CA ARG A 255 -2.85 8.81 4.16
C ARG A 255 -3.67 10.07 3.92
N VAL A 256 -3.33 10.83 2.89
CA VAL A 256 -3.98 12.10 2.55
C VAL A 256 -4.25 12.12 1.05
N ARG A 257 -5.45 12.50 0.62
CA ARG A 257 -5.78 12.63 -0.81
C ARG A 257 -4.93 13.70 -1.47
N ALA A 258 -4.65 13.54 -2.76
CA ALA A 258 -3.82 14.44 -3.55
C ALA A 258 -4.28 15.92 -3.54
N ASN A 259 -5.57 16.17 -3.39
CA ASN A 259 -6.13 17.52 -3.36
C ASN A 259 -6.25 18.14 -1.97
N VAL A 260 -5.70 17.47 -0.94
CA VAL A 260 -5.68 17.93 0.45
C VAL A 260 -4.27 18.31 0.84
N ASN A 261 -4.08 19.45 1.48
CA ASN A 261 -2.77 19.85 2.01
C ASN A 261 -2.31 18.87 3.09
N PRO A 262 -1.17 18.18 2.94
CA PRO A 262 -0.70 17.17 3.89
C PRO A 262 -0.09 17.77 5.17
N GLU A 263 0.25 19.05 5.23
CA GLU A 263 0.96 19.66 6.36
C GLU A 263 0.19 19.58 7.69
N PRO A 264 -1.10 19.98 7.79
CA PRO A 264 -1.84 19.84 9.04
C PRO A 264 -1.97 18.38 9.51
N PRO A 265 -2.31 17.39 8.64
CA PRO A 265 -2.29 15.99 9.04
C PRO A 265 -0.91 15.46 9.46
N LEU A 266 0.17 15.94 8.86
CA LEU A 266 1.55 15.59 9.26
C LEU A 266 1.87 16.11 10.65
N GLN A 267 1.51 17.34 10.96
CA GLN A 267 1.70 17.91 12.29
C GLN A 267 0.92 17.13 13.35
N ALA A 268 -0.35 16.79 13.08
CA ALA A 268 -1.14 15.95 13.97
C ALA A 268 -0.51 14.56 14.18
N MET A 269 0.00 13.94 13.11
CA MET A 269 0.73 12.67 13.21
C MET A 269 1.98 12.79 14.08
N ASP A 270 2.75 13.85 13.94
CA ASP A 270 3.99 14.06 14.71
C ASP A 270 3.67 14.31 16.20
N GLU A 271 2.57 14.99 16.54
CA GLU A 271 2.08 15.13 17.92
C GLU A 271 1.66 13.78 18.51
N VAL A 272 0.92 12.99 17.76
CA VAL A 272 0.53 11.62 18.15
C VAL A 272 1.77 10.74 18.40
N ILE A 273 2.78 10.80 17.52
CA ILE A 273 4.02 10.04 17.69
C ILE A 273 4.75 10.47 18.96
N LYS A 274 4.84 11.77 19.25
CA LYS A 274 5.46 12.26 20.49
C LYS A 274 4.71 11.78 21.73
N PHE A 275 3.37 11.83 21.70
CA PHE A 275 2.52 11.34 22.77
C PHE A 275 2.72 9.84 23.00
N LEU A 276 2.65 9.02 21.94
CA LEU A 276 2.81 7.57 22.02
C LEU A 276 4.20 7.14 22.50
N ASN A 277 5.28 7.82 22.04
CA ASN A 277 6.63 7.56 22.54
C ASN A 277 6.73 7.75 24.06
N LYS A 278 6.08 8.77 24.60
CA LYS A 278 6.09 9.05 26.04
C LYS A 278 5.35 7.99 26.86
N HIS A 279 4.32 7.34 26.30
CA HIS A 279 3.42 6.46 27.06
C HIS A 279 3.60 4.97 26.75
N LEU A 280 4.18 4.61 25.59
CA LEU A 280 4.33 3.22 25.17
C LEU A 280 5.78 2.71 25.25
N VAL A 281 6.77 3.56 25.22
CA VAL A 281 8.20 3.23 25.36
C VAL A 281 8.64 3.52 26.79
#